data_dd75f5985e7e5e2ff1af3f3733587997
#
_entry.id   dd75f5985e7e5e2ff1af3f3733587997
#
_cell.length_a   1.000
_cell.length_b   1.000
_cell.length_c   1.000
_cell.angle_alpha   90.00
_cell.angle_beta   90.00
_cell.angle_gamma   90.00
#
_symmetry.space_group_name_H-M   'P 1'
#
loop_
_entity.id
_entity.type
_entity.pdbx_description
1 polymer ?
#
loop_
_entity_poly.entity_id
_entity_poly.type
_entity_poly.pdbx_seq_one_letter_code
_entity_poly.pdbx_strand_id
1 'polypeptide(L)'
;VCLVGGGQEINTGEAGISEWIKALNNRFPYWNIYISDKLTEPEYAEGRVNELLQDNDRVTFSDQLHLAVSQRSFRAETMSAFIHSLLSFQPDASSLYNDIKDRYPIVLTRDMDKARAWLRKQARGTQQTGVLVTKVAARFKPLAVNILAQGDENAVHWFLEDKTDVRSSNYLEDAATEIQVQG
;
A
#
# COMPACT_ATOMS: atom_id res chain seq x y z
N VAL A 1 23.03 -2.98 8.70
CA VAL A 1 21.91 -2.09 8.32
C VAL A 1 20.75 -2.95 7.88
N CYS A 2 19.58 -2.73 8.46
CA CYS A 2 18.34 -3.38 8.06
C CYS A 2 17.39 -2.32 7.50
N LEU A 3 16.80 -2.60 6.34
CA LEU A 3 15.71 -1.81 5.80
C LEU A 3 14.41 -2.50 6.19
N VAL A 4 13.52 -1.76 6.84
CA VAL A 4 12.24 -2.28 7.32
C VAL A 4 11.13 -1.44 6.71
N GLY A 5 10.14 -2.11 6.12
CA GLY A 5 8.90 -1.50 5.65
C GLY A 5 7.73 -2.10 6.40
N GLY A 6 6.76 -1.28 6.80
CA GLY A 6 5.49 -1.75 7.35
C GLY A 6 4.47 -2.03 6.25
N GLY A 7 3.43 -2.80 6.58
CA GLY A 7 2.30 -3.03 5.68
C GLY A 7 2.56 -3.98 4.52
N GLN A 8 3.69 -4.67 4.50
CA GLN A 8 4.07 -5.61 3.44
C GLN A 8 4.23 -7.05 3.94
N GLU A 9 3.70 -7.36 5.07
CA GLU A 9 3.67 -8.71 5.61
C GLU A 9 2.79 -9.58 4.72
N ILE A 10 3.44 -10.50 3.98
CA ILE A 10 2.77 -11.34 2.97
C ILE A 10 1.98 -12.47 3.62
N ASN A 11 2.46 -12.97 4.75
CA ASN A 11 1.89 -14.13 5.42
C ASN A 11 1.34 -13.78 6.80
N THR A 12 0.19 -14.34 7.11
CA THR A 12 -0.36 -14.30 8.47
C THR A 12 0.58 -15.04 9.42
N GLY A 13 1.11 -14.33 10.42
CA GLY A 13 2.05 -14.91 11.39
C GLY A 13 3.52 -14.56 11.14
N GLU A 14 3.83 -13.73 10.18
CA GLU A 14 5.15 -13.10 10.11
C GLU A 14 5.38 -12.23 11.33
N ALA A 15 6.54 -12.40 11.93
CA ALA A 15 6.81 -11.86 13.27
C ALA A 15 7.09 -10.33 13.28
N GLY A 16 7.25 -9.72 12.13
CA GLY A 16 7.43 -8.27 11.97
C GLY A 16 8.59 -7.68 12.76
N ILE A 17 8.64 -6.36 12.83
CA ILE A 17 9.71 -5.60 13.52
C ILE A 17 9.75 -5.87 15.04
N SER A 18 8.66 -6.25 15.65
CA SER A 18 8.60 -6.52 17.09
C SER A 18 9.51 -7.70 17.50
N GLU A 19 9.61 -8.74 16.68
CA GLU A 19 10.51 -9.86 16.96
C GLU A 19 11.99 -9.51 16.76
N TRP A 20 12.29 -8.62 15.81
CA TRP A 20 13.64 -8.06 15.67
C TRP A 20 14.04 -7.32 16.94
N ILE A 21 13.17 -6.47 17.49
CA ILE A 21 13.41 -5.71 18.71
C ILE A 21 13.61 -6.68 19.90
N LYS A 22 12.74 -7.67 20.04
CA LYS A 22 12.89 -8.71 21.09
C LYS A 22 14.20 -9.46 20.97
N ALA A 23 14.59 -9.85 19.75
CA ALA A 23 15.86 -10.52 19.52
C ALA A 23 17.06 -9.64 19.90
N LEU A 24 17.03 -8.36 19.51
CA LEU A 24 18.09 -7.40 19.86
C LEU A 24 18.19 -7.20 21.38
N ASN A 25 17.07 -7.15 22.08
CA ASN A 25 17.07 -6.99 23.54
C ASN A 25 17.52 -8.25 24.29
N ASN A 26 17.10 -9.43 23.84
CA ASN A 26 17.31 -10.68 24.58
C ASN A 26 18.58 -11.42 24.18
N ARG A 27 18.93 -11.41 22.88
CA ARG A 27 20.03 -12.22 22.35
C ARG A 27 21.29 -11.40 22.06
N PHE A 28 21.14 -10.10 21.84
CA PHE A 28 22.24 -9.20 21.48
C PHE A 28 22.32 -7.98 22.39
N PRO A 29 22.39 -8.17 23.72
CA PRO A 29 22.33 -7.07 24.71
C PRO A 29 23.54 -6.13 24.65
N TYR A 30 24.59 -6.47 23.93
CA TYR A 30 25.80 -5.66 23.76
C TYR A 30 25.82 -4.83 22.47
N TRP A 31 24.73 -4.87 21.67
CA TRP A 31 24.64 -4.07 20.43
C TRP A 31 24.01 -2.71 20.73
N ASN A 32 24.57 -1.67 20.09
CA ASN A 32 23.90 -0.38 20.01
C ASN A 32 22.90 -0.40 18.86
N ILE A 33 21.74 0.18 19.09
CA ILE A 33 20.62 0.17 18.16
C ILE A 33 20.40 1.61 17.69
N TYR A 34 20.48 1.82 16.39
CA TYR A 34 20.14 3.10 15.76
C TYR A 34 18.87 2.89 14.94
N ILE A 35 17.84 3.68 15.20
CA ILE A 35 16.51 3.46 14.62
C ILE A 35 15.83 4.79 14.27
N SER A 36 14.96 4.78 13.25
CA SER A 36 14.15 5.95 12.91
C SER A 36 13.15 6.28 14.02
N ASP A 37 13.00 7.55 14.33
CA ASP A 37 11.99 8.09 15.26
C ASP A 37 10.56 8.09 14.66
N LYS A 38 10.43 7.84 13.34
CA LYS A 38 9.14 7.82 12.61
C LYS A 38 8.43 6.47 12.60
N LEU A 39 8.97 5.46 13.29
CA LEU A 39 8.34 4.14 13.41
C LEU A 39 7.18 4.12 14.44
N THR A 40 6.30 5.10 14.35
CA THR A 40 5.15 5.27 15.26
C THR A 40 3.82 4.85 14.64
N GLU A 41 3.82 4.55 13.34
CA GLU A 41 2.60 4.18 12.63
C GLU A 41 2.11 2.79 13.04
N PRO A 42 0.78 2.54 12.95
CA PRO A 42 0.18 1.24 13.34
C PRO A 42 0.77 0.03 12.60
N GLU A 43 1.32 0.27 11.41
CA GLU A 43 1.99 -0.75 10.58
C GLU A 43 3.24 -1.32 11.23
N TYR A 44 3.86 -0.57 12.15
CA TYR A 44 5.06 -0.98 12.84
C TYR A 44 4.74 -1.44 14.27
N ALA A 45 4.64 -2.76 14.48
CA ALA A 45 4.34 -3.35 15.78
C ALA A 45 3.12 -2.71 16.48
N GLU A 46 2.06 -2.43 15.72
CA GLU A 46 0.85 -1.75 16.22
C GLU A 46 1.14 -0.35 16.82
N GLY A 47 2.15 0.34 16.30
CA GLY A 47 2.58 1.66 16.80
C GLY A 47 3.41 1.62 18.10
N ARG A 48 3.75 0.43 18.59
CA ARG A 48 4.43 0.26 19.90
C ARG A 48 5.95 0.13 19.82
N VAL A 49 6.57 0.37 18.66
CA VAL A 49 8.03 0.24 18.51
C VAL A 49 8.77 1.11 19.52
N ASN A 50 8.33 2.35 19.70
CA ASN A 50 8.95 3.27 20.63
C ASN A 50 8.82 2.78 22.09
N GLU A 51 7.67 2.22 22.47
CA GLU A 51 7.45 1.65 23.80
C GLU A 51 8.37 0.44 24.06
N LEU A 52 8.59 -0.40 23.06
CA LEU A 52 9.46 -1.58 23.16
C LEU A 52 10.96 -1.22 23.29
N LEU A 53 11.32 0.01 22.95
CA LEU A 53 12.69 0.52 22.97
C LEU A 53 12.90 1.63 24.00
N GLN A 54 11.84 2.11 24.68
CA GLN A 54 11.96 3.08 25.78
C GLN A 54 12.85 2.54 26.89
N ASP A 55 13.54 3.44 27.57
CA ASP A 55 14.42 3.15 28.71
C ASP A 55 15.59 2.21 28.38
N ASN A 56 16.00 2.16 27.12
CA ASN A 56 17.16 1.39 26.69
C ASN A 56 18.31 2.32 26.27
N ASP A 57 19.30 2.47 27.15
CA ASP A 57 20.47 3.35 26.94
C ASP A 57 21.27 3.05 25.67
N ARG A 58 21.04 1.89 25.05
CA ARG A 58 21.73 1.46 23.82
C ARG A 58 20.99 1.91 22.57
N VAL A 59 19.82 2.54 22.70
CA VAL A 59 18.98 2.93 21.56
C VAL A 59 19.17 4.42 21.26
N THR A 60 19.48 4.71 20.01
CA THR A 60 19.55 6.07 19.50
C THR A 60 18.51 6.25 18.40
N PHE A 61 17.57 7.14 18.63
CA PHE A 61 16.59 7.53 17.63
C PHE A 61 17.17 8.63 16.73
N SER A 62 16.92 8.54 15.42
CA SER A 62 17.34 9.54 14.45
C SER A 62 16.35 9.65 13.30
N ASP A 63 15.97 10.89 12.98
CA ASP A 63 15.15 11.22 11.82
C ASP A 63 15.86 10.94 10.49
N GLN A 64 17.20 11.01 10.47
CA GLN A 64 18.03 10.71 9.30
C GLN A 64 18.00 9.25 8.87
N LEU A 65 17.49 8.36 9.73
CA LEU A 65 17.31 6.94 9.41
C LEU A 65 15.94 6.64 8.80
N HIS A 66 15.12 7.67 8.52
CA HIS A 66 13.85 7.52 7.88
C HIS A 66 13.95 7.74 6.36
N LEU A 67 13.56 6.74 5.58
CA LEU A 67 13.47 6.85 4.13
C LEU A 67 12.11 7.45 3.73
N ALA A 68 11.97 8.76 3.86
CA ALA A 68 10.72 9.46 3.64
C ALA A 68 10.35 9.62 2.16
N VAL A 69 11.34 9.65 1.26
CA VAL A 69 11.11 9.97 -0.15
C VAL A 69 10.86 8.71 -0.96
N SER A 70 9.66 8.59 -1.51
CA SER A 70 9.34 7.52 -2.46
C SER A 70 10.02 7.79 -3.80
N GLN A 71 11.01 6.96 -4.16
CA GLN A 71 11.69 7.05 -5.46
C GLN A 71 10.75 6.72 -6.65
N ARG A 72 9.69 5.95 -6.40
CA ARG A 72 8.73 5.53 -7.43
C ARG A 72 7.60 6.53 -7.62
N SER A 73 7.20 7.24 -6.59
CA SER A 73 6.03 8.12 -6.59
C SER A 73 6.30 9.53 -6.06
N PHE A 74 7.54 10.03 -6.19
CA PHE A 74 7.90 11.36 -5.71
C PHE A 74 7.00 12.49 -6.24
N ARG A 75 6.34 12.27 -7.40
CA ARG A 75 5.37 13.22 -7.97
C ARG A 75 3.97 13.08 -7.37
N ALA A 76 3.72 12.05 -6.60
CA ALA A 76 2.42 11.75 -6.01
C ALA A 76 2.42 11.80 -4.47
N GLU A 77 3.39 12.50 -3.87
CA GLU A 77 3.49 12.62 -2.40
C GLU A 77 2.21 13.20 -1.79
N THR A 78 1.65 14.24 -2.40
CA THR A 78 0.38 14.83 -1.94
C THR A 78 -0.79 13.83 -2.05
N MET A 79 -0.78 12.97 -3.07
CA MET A 79 -1.77 11.88 -3.20
C MET A 79 -1.60 10.87 -2.06
N SER A 80 -0.38 10.45 -1.78
CA SER A 80 -0.09 9.52 -0.68
C SER A 80 -0.50 10.11 0.67
N ALA A 81 -0.18 11.37 0.91
CA ALA A 81 -0.59 12.10 2.11
C ALA A 81 -2.13 12.18 2.22
N PHE A 82 -2.83 12.47 1.12
CA PHE A 82 -4.29 12.49 1.09
C PHE A 82 -4.87 11.12 1.45
N ILE A 83 -4.39 10.05 0.82
CA ILE A 83 -4.89 8.68 1.08
C ILE A 83 -4.64 8.29 2.53
N HIS A 84 -3.45 8.56 3.06
CA HIS A 84 -3.13 8.30 4.47
C HIS A 84 -4.08 9.06 5.41
N SER A 85 -4.25 10.37 5.19
CA SER A 85 -5.12 11.22 5.99
C SER A 85 -6.59 10.77 5.93
N LEU A 86 -7.06 10.39 4.73
CA LEU A 86 -8.41 9.89 4.51
C LEU A 86 -8.67 8.58 5.27
N LEU A 87 -7.77 7.61 5.17
CA LEU A 87 -7.91 6.30 5.80
C LEU A 87 -7.73 6.37 7.32
N SER A 88 -6.95 7.31 7.81
CA SER A 88 -6.73 7.57 9.23
C SER A 88 -7.75 8.55 9.84
N PHE A 89 -8.78 8.96 9.08
CA PHE A 89 -9.82 9.90 9.50
C PHE A 89 -9.27 11.23 10.02
N GLN A 90 -8.19 11.74 9.43
CA GLN A 90 -7.58 12.98 9.84
C GLN A 90 -8.35 14.20 9.29
N PRO A 91 -8.41 15.33 10.01
CA PRO A 91 -9.19 16.49 9.62
C PRO A 91 -8.66 17.23 8.38
N ASP A 92 -7.39 17.06 8.04
CA ASP A 92 -6.72 17.70 6.91
C ASP A 92 -7.00 17.03 5.56
N ALA A 93 -7.64 15.84 5.54
CA ALA A 93 -7.98 15.12 4.31
C ALA A 93 -8.72 15.99 3.28
N SER A 94 -9.64 16.85 3.73
CA SER A 94 -10.37 17.76 2.84
C SER A 94 -9.47 18.80 2.18
N SER A 95 -8.48 19.33 2.89
CA SER A 95 -7.50 20.28 2.33
C SER A 95 -6.64 19.60 1.30
N LEU A 96 -6.06 18.44 1.65
CA LEU A 96 -5.23 17.65 0.75
C LEU A 96 -5.97 17.22 -0.52
N TYR A 97 -7.27 16.88 -0.41
CA TYR A 97 -8.09 16.59 -1.57
C TYR A 97 -8.22 17.80 -2.52
N ASN A 98 -8.43 19.00 -1.99
CA ASN A 98 -8.52 20.22 -2.80
C ASN A 98 -7.24 20.48 -3.60
N ASP A 99 -6.08 20.12 -3.07
CA ASP A 99 -4.80 20.30 -3.75
C ASP A 99 -4.58 19.34 -4.92
N ILE A 100 -5.26 18.19 -4.90
CA ILE A 100 -5.04 17.11 -5.89
C ILE A 100 -6.19 16.88 -6.87
N LYS A 101 -7.42 17.31 -6.54
CA LYS A 101 -8.65 16.98 -7.29
C LYS A 101 -8.62 17.29 -8.78
N ASP A 102 -7.91 18.35 -9.18
CA ASP A 102 -7.80 18.76 -10.58
C ASP A 102 -6.79 17.91 -11.38
N ARG A 103 -5.84 17.28 -10.68
CA ARG A 103 -4.81 16.41 -11.26
C ARG A 103 -5.18 14.95 -11.20
N TYR A 104 -5.86 14.54 -10.13
CA TYR A 104 -6.24 13.16 -9.85
C TYR A 104 -7.74 13.10 -9.60
N PRO A 105 -8.54 12.77 -10.62
CA PRO A 105 -9.97 12.61 -10.44
C PRO A 105 -10.27 11.40 -9.56
N ILE A 106 -10.87 11.65 -8.41
CA ILE A 106 -11.20 10.62 -7.41
C ILE A 106 -12.71 10.64 -7.18
N VAL A 107 -13.34 9.49 -7.26
CA VAL A 107 -14.75 9.31 -6.93
C VAL A 107 -14.94 8.12 -6.01
N LEU A 108 -15.93 8.18 -5.16
CA LEU A 108 -16.33 7.10 -4.27
C LEU A 108 -17.76 6.65 -4.62
N THR A 109 -17.93 5.36 -4.83
CA THR A 109 -19.25 4.76 -5.08
C THR A 109 -19.32 3.35 -4.50
N ARG A 110 -20.55 2.90 -4.17
CA ARG A 110 -20.84 1.50 -3.82
C ARG A 110 -21.41 0.69 -4.98
N ASP A 111 -21.55 1.33 -6.13
CA ASP A 111 -22.11 0.75 -7.35
C ASP A 111 -20.96 0.43 -8.32
N MET A 112 -20.71 -0.87 -8.51
CA MET A 112 -19.60 -1.34 -9.36
C MET A 112 -19.79 -0.97 -10.82
N ASP A 113 -21.03 -0.99 -11.32
CA ASP A 113 -21.30 -0.67 -12.73
C ASP A 113 -21.07 0.81 -12.99
N LYS A 114 -21.45 1.68 -12.04
CA LYS A 114 -21.11 3.10 -12.10
C LYS A 114 -19.61 3.35 -12.05
N ALA A 115 -18.87 2.60 -11.20
CA ALA A 115 -17.41 2.69 -11.15
C ALA A 115 -16.77 2.29 -12.49
N ARG A 116 -17.18 1.15 -13.05
CA ARG A 116 -16.71 0.67 -14.36
C ARG A 116 -17.01 1.67 -15.48
N ALA A 117 -18.24 2.19 -15.53
CA ALA A 117 -18.65 3.18 -16.53
C ALA A 117 -17.85 4.47 -16.40
N TRP A 118 -17.57 4.92 -15.17
CA TRP A 118 -16.78 6.12 -14.92
C TRP A 118 -15.33 5.91 -15.36
N LEU A 119 -14.68 4.79 -15.00
CA LEU A 119 -13.31 4.47 -15.41
C LEU A 119 -13.17 4.48 -16.94
N ARG A 120 -14.09 3.83 -17.66
CA ARG A 120 -14.08 3.80 -19.13
C ARG A 120 -14.17 5.19 -19.75
N LYS A 121 -14.83 6.14 -19.09
CA LYS A 121 -14.90 7.54 -19.54
C LYS A 121 -13.63 8.34 -19.25
N GLN A 122 -12.89 7.96 -18.22
CA GLN A 122 -11.64 8.63 -17.84
C GLN A 122 -10.45 8.19 -18.70
N ALA A 123 -10.41 6.93 -19.10
CA ALA A 123 -9.30 6.37 -19.87
C ALA A 123 -9.13 7.05 -21.23
N ARG A 124 -7.94 7.57 -21.50
CA ARG A 124 -7.59 8.28 -22.74
C ARG A 124 -6.41 7.60 -23.42
N GLY A 125 -6.50 7.52 -24.76
CA GLY A 125 -5.42 6.96 -25.58
C GLY A 125 -5.03 5.54 -25.18
N THR A 126 -3.78 5.33 -24.85
CA THR A 126 -3.20 4.05 -24.42
C THR A 126 -3.28 3.81 -22.91
N GLN A 127 -3.97 4.67 -22.17
CA GLN A 127 -4.15 4.43 -20.73
C GLN A 127 -4.95 3.16 -20.50
N GLN A 128 -4.46 2.34 -19.59
CA GLN A 128 -5.14 1.15 -19.10
C GLN A 128 -5.91 1.44 -17.82
N THR A 129 -6.99 0.72 -17.64
CA THR A 129 -7.79 0.73 -16.42
C THR A 129 -7.77 -0.67 -15.82
N GLY A 130 -7.92 -0.79 -14.51
CA GLY A 130 -7.93 -2.09 -13.85
C GLY A 130 -8.62 -2.02 -12.50
N VAL A 131 -9.00 -3.17 -12.00
CA VAL A 131 -9.55 -3.35 -10.65
C VAL A 131 -8.45 -3.87 -9.75
N LEU A 132 -8.28 -3.25 -8.60
CA LEU A 132 -7.38 -3.71 -7.54
C LEU A 132 -8.19 -4.15 -6.33
N VAL A 133 -7.78 -5.26 -5.74
CA VAL A 133 -8.43 -5.82 -4.57
C VAL A 133 -7.40 -6.36 -3.58
N THR A 134 -7.79 -6.49 -2.32
CA THR A 134 -7.00 -7.25 -1.37
C THR A 134 -7.06 -8.75 -1.68
N LYS A 135 -6.01 -9.50 -1.40
CA LYS A 135 -5.93 -10.97 -1.61
C LYS A 135 -7.09 -11.76 -0.97
N VAL A 136 -7.77 -11.18 0.01
CA VAL A 136 -8.91 -11.83 0.70
C VAL A 136 -10.28 -11.38 0.18
N ALA A 137 -10.34 -10.70 -0.95
CA ALA A 137 -11.56 -10.08 -1.48
C ALA A 137 -12.53 -11.05 -2.19
N ALA A 138 -12.55 -12.33 -1.82
CA ALA A 138 -13.46 -13.34 -2.40
C ALA A 138 -14.95 -12.94 -2.39
N ARG A 139 -15.35 -12.00 -1.52
CA ARG A 139 -16.70 -11.43 -1.46
C ARG A 139 -17.12 -10.66 -2.71
N PHE A 140 -16.19 -10.32 -3.61
CA PHE A 140 -16.50 -9.62 -4.85
C PHE A 140 -16.87 -10.55 -6.02
N LYS A 141 -16.72 -11.87 -5.86
CA LYS A 141 -17.16 -12.85 -6.88
C LYS A 141 -18.60 -12.65 -7.36
N PRO A 142 -19.60 -12.35 -6.49
CA PRO A 142 -20.96 -12.08 -6.94
C PRO A 142 -21.10 -10.84 -7.83
N LEU A 143 -20.11 -9.95 -7.85
CA LEU A 143 -20.06 -8.75 -8.69
C LEU A 143 -19.28 -9.00 -10.00
N ALA A 144 -19.08 -10.26 -10.38
CA ALA A 144 -18.29 -10.67 -11.53
C ALA A 144 -16.85 -10.06 -11.51
N VAL A 145 -16.21 -10.10 -10.35
CA VAL A 145 -14.80 -9.75 -10.19
C VAL A 145 -14.06 -10.99 -9.73
N ASN A 146 -13.23 -11.54 -10.61
CA ASN A 146 -12.32 -12.64 -10.30
C ASN A 146 -10.98 -12.08 -9.81
N ILE A 147 -10.36 -12.78 -8.88
CA ILE A 147 -9.03 -12.41 -8.40
C ILE A 147 -8.02 -13.25 -9.18
N LEU A 148 -7.06 -12.60 -9.81
CA LEU A 148 -5.94 -13.27 -10.48
C LEU A 148 -5.16 -14.10 -9.47
N ALA A 149 -4.91 -15.35 -9.79
CA ALA A 149 -4.08 -16.21 -8.94
C ALA A 149 -2.61 -15.74 -9.00
N GLN A 150 -1.89 -15.95 -7.91
CA GLN A 150 -0.45 -15.67 -7.89
C GLN A 150 0.27 -16.65 -8.84
N GLY A 151 1.09 -16.12 -9.76
CA GLY A 151 1.76 -16.93 -10.77
C GLY A 151 0.89 -17.35 -11.95
N ASP A 152 -0.33 -16.81 -12.06
CA ASP A 152 -1.22 -17.04 -13.19
C ASP A 152 -0.63 -16.44 -14.48
N GLU A 153 -0.57 -17.23 -15.56
CA GLU A 153 -0.17 -16.74 -16.87
C GLU A 153 -1.09 -15.62 -17.37
N ASN A 154 -2.35 -15.61 -16.94
CA ASN A 154 -3.29 -14.54 -17.23
C ASN A 154 -2.89 -13.18 -16.66
N ALA A 155 -2.06 -13.15 -15.62
CA ALA A 155 -1.55 -11.89 -15.08
C ALA A 155 -0.74 -11.11 -16.12
N VAL A 156 0.04 -11.79 -16.95
CA VAL A 156 0.81 -11.16 -18.05
C VAL A 156 -0.14 -10.48 -19.03
N HIS A 157 -1.20 -11.15 -19.43
CA HIS A 157 -2.21 -10.60 -20.34
C HIS A 157 -2.98 -9.44 -19.68
N TRP A 158 -3.29 -9.55 -18.40
CA TRP A 158 -3.97 -8.48 -17.66
C TRP A 158 -3.15 -7.17 -17.64
N PHE A 159 -1.83 -7.27 -17.48
CA PHE A 159 -0.95 -6.10 -17.43
C PHE A 159 -0.57 -5.54 -18.80
N LEU A 160 -0.40 -6.40 -19.82
CA LEU A 160 0.27 -6.02 -21.06
C LEU A 160 -0.69 -5.88 -22.25
N GLU A 161 -1.82 -6.56 -22.25
CA GLU A 161 -2.75 -6.53 -23.39
C GLU A 161 -3.60 -5.27 -23.40
N ASP A 162 -3.99 -4.87 -24.58
CA ASP A 162 -4.82 -3.71 -24.81
C ASP A 162 -6.34 -4.04 -24.74
N LYS A 163 -7.17 -3.08 -25.15
CA LYS A 163 -8.63 -3.18 -25.12
C LYS A 163 -9.23 -4.23 -26.06
N THR A 164 -8.44 -4.88 -26.89
CA THR A 164 -8.90 -5.90 -27.85
C THR A 164 -8.86 -7.32 -27.26
N ASP A 165 -8.06 -7.54 -26.23
CA ASP A 165 -7.98 -8.83 -25.54
C ASP A 165 -8.87 -8.83 -24.28
N VAL A 166 -9.75 -9.82 -24.18
CA VAL A 166 -10.70 -9.97 -23.06
C VAL A 166 -10.00 -10.20 -21.72
N ARG A 167 -8.76 -10.66 -21.71
CA ARG A 167 -7.95 -10.86 -20.50
C ARG A 167 -7.30 -9.59 -20.00
N SER A 168 -7.36 -8.51 -20.78
CA SER A 168 -6.79 -7.21 -20.42
C SER A 168 -7.51 -6.61 -19.21
N SER A 169 -6.77 -5.90 -18.37
CA SER A 169 -7.30 -5.12 -17.24
C SER A 169 -8.44 -4.16 -17.62
N ASN A 170 -8.47 -3.73 -18.87
CA ASN A 170 -9.48 -2.81 -19.40
C ASN A 170 -10.92 -3.37 -19.38
N TYR A 171 -11.09 -4.69 -19.33
CA TYR A 171 -12.43 -5.29 -19.21
C TYR A 171 -13.03 -5.13 -17.82
N LEU A 172 -12.19 -4.90 -16.77
CA LEU A 172 -12.64 -4.66 -15.39
C LEU A 172 -13.42 -5.85 -14.78
N GLU A 173 -13.14 -7.07 -15.26
CA GLU A 173 -13.74 -8.32 -14.80
C GLU A 173 -12.81 -9.09 -13.87
N ASP A 174 -11.51 -9.08 -14.21
CA ASP A 174 -10.47 -9.64 -13.36
C ASP A 174 -9.79 -8.53 -12.56
N ALA A 175 -9.38 -8.84 -11.35
CA ALA A 175 -8.72 -7.92 -10.44
C ALA A 175 -7.34 -8.43 -10.06
N ALA A 176 -6.36 -7.55 -10.11
CA ALA A 176 -5.06 -7.80 -9.52
C ALA A 176 -5.09 -7.52 -8.01
N THR A 177 -4.24 -8.22 -7.28
CA THR A 177 -4.06 -7.96 -5.85
C THR A 177 -3.03 -6.86 -5.61
N GLU A 178 -3.06 -6.29 -4.41
CA GLU A 178 -2.06 -5.33 -3.95
C GLU A 178 -0.62 -5.85 -4.13
N ILE A 179 -0.41 -7.15 -3.93
CA ILE A 179 0.91 -7.79 -4.05
C ILE A 179 1.38 -7.83 -5.52
N GLN A 180 0.47 -8.10 -6.46
CA GLN A 180 0.80 -8.21 -7.88
C GLN A 180 1.14 -6.86 -8.53
N VAL A 181 0.63 -5.75 -7.98
CA VAL A 181 0.89 -4.40 -8.50
C VAL A 181 1.98 -3.67 -7.72
N GLN A 182 2.51 -4.29 -6.69
CA GLN A 182 3.57 -3.75 -5.86
C GLN A 182 4.91 -3.86 -6.60
N GLY A 183 5.58 -2.76 -6.77
CA GLY A 183 6.87 -2.71 -7.46
C GLY A 183 6.84 -1.81 -8.63
#